data_cb1e339a0a3c07020cc54cfebea66033
#
_entry.id   cb1e339a0a3c07020cc54cfebea66033
#
_cell.length_a   1.000
_cell.length_b   1.000
_cell.length_c   1.000
_cell.angle_alpha   90.00
_cell.angle_beta   90.00
_cell.angle_gamma   90.00
#
_symmetry.space_group_name_H-M   'P 1'
#
loop_
_entity.id
_entity.type
_entity.pdbx_description
1 polymer ?
#
loop_
_entity_poly.entity_id
_entity_poly.type
_entity_poly.pdbx_seq_one_letter_code
_entity_poly.pdbx_strand_id
1 'polypeptide(L)'
;MKATAALRPEQLHESFIFLYIAFNCLYGRRQYEGDEAQIGKDLAEFFKKVRVMSDRDVDNGGTILKHAIAAARRDGAILIRDKFLSNRYWRGGSSVALQKQLNREESLVEEQMVLGSYDMFLDLTFRRISVLRNQIMHGCATYGARSYGQASLTKGLRFLKVMVPAFYELTKQYGHEVKWDPVPYPRSGSQQNPRA
;
A
#
# COMPACT_ATOMS: atom_id res chain seq x y z
N MET A 1 -19.63 8.49 23.38
CA MET A 1 -19.01 8.24 22.05
C MET A 1 -19.22 9.48 21.19
N LYS A 2 -18.18 10.21 20.84
CA LYS A 2 -18.30 11.33 19.88
C LYS A 2 -18.48 10.70 18.48
N ALA A 3 -19.61 10.99 17.83
CA ALA A 3 -19.82 10.63 16.43
C ALA A 3 -18.69 11.24 15.60
N THR A 4 -17.87 10.40 15.00
CA THR A 4 -16.82 10.86 14.07
C THR A 4 -17.55 11.45 12.87
N ALA A 5 -17.51 12.76 12.72
CA ALA A 5 -18.12 13.44 11.58
C ALA A 5 -17.61 12.80 10.27
N ALA A 6 -18.53 12.44 9.38
CA ALA A 6 -18.16 11.90 8.07
C ALA A 6 -17.32 12.95 7.33
N LEU A 7 -16.16 12.54 6.82
CA LEU A 7 -15.30 13.42 6.03
C LEU A 7 -16.05 13.85 4.75
N ARG A 8 -15.92 15.12 4.39
CA ARG A 8 -16.41 15.60 3.08
C ARG A 8 -15.62 14.89 1.95
N PRO A 9 -16.20 14.75 0.77
CA PRO A 9 -15.52 14.11 -0.36
C PRO A 9 -14.11 14.66 -0.65
N GLU A 10 -13.92 15.98 -0.58
CA GLU A 10 -12.60 16.63 -0.73
C GLU A 10 -11.60 16.10 0.30
N GLN A 11 -12.01 16.04 1.56
CA GLN A 11 -11.18 15.59 2.67
C GLN A 11 -10.80 14.10 2.54
N LEU A 12 -11.61 13.29 1.84
CA LEU A 12 -11.28 11.88 1.57
C LEU A 12 -10.07 11.76 0.64
N HIS A 13 -10.03 12.54 -0.46
CA HIS A 13 -8.91 12.54 -1.41
C HIS A 13 -7.63 13.02 -0.74
N GLU A 14 -7.69 14.16 -0.08
CA GLU A 14 -6.55 14.74 0.62
C GLU A 14 -5.99 13.77 1.67
N SER A 15 -6.86 13.24 2.53
CA SER A 15 -6.47 12.29 3.57
C SER A 15 -5.84 11.02 2.99
N PHE A 16 -6.38 10.51 1.88
CA PHE A 16 -5.83 9.35 1.21
C PHE A 16 -4.42 9.64 0.65
N ILE A 17 -4.25 10.77 -0.03
CA ILE A 17 -2.95 11.16 -0.61
C ILE A 17 -1.91 11.38 0.49
N PHE A 18 -2.24 12.07 1.58
CA PHE A 18 -1.31 12.27 2.69
C PHE A 18 -0.88 10.95 3.34
N LEU A 19 -1.80 10.01 3.56
CA LEU A 19 -1.44 8.69 4.08
C LEU A 19 -0.62 7.87 3.08
N TYR A 20 -0.90 7.99 1.79
CA TYR A 20 -0.08 7.34 0.77
C TYR A 20 1.34 7.93 0.72
N ILE A 21 1.50 9.25 0.86
CA ILE A 21 2.81 9.91 0.99
C ILE A 21 3.54 9.41 2.26
N ALA A 22 2.84 9.36 3.39
CA ALA A 22 3.41 8.84 4.63
C ALA A 22 3.87 7.38 4.48
N PHE A 23 3.10 6.54 3.78
CA PHE A 23 3.51 5.19 3.43
C PHE A 23 4.76 5.18 2.54
N ASN A 24 4.80 6.02 1.51
CA ASN A 24 5.98 6.13 0.65
C ASN A 24 7.25 6.53 1.43
N CYS A 25 7.13 7.37 2.45
CA CYS A 25 8.25 7.74 3.31
C CYS A 25 8.82 6.55 4.11
N LEU A 26 8.02 5.51 4.35
CA LEU A 26 8.47 4.31 5.06
C LEU A 26 9.29 3.37 4.17
N TYR A 27 8.94 3.23 2.88
CA TYR A 27 9.61 2.29 1.99
C TYR A 27 10.35 2.93 0.82
N GLY A 28 9.92 4.11 0.36
CA GLY A 28 10.42 4.79 -0.83
C GLY A 28 11.77 5.44 -0.61
N ARG A 29 12.84 4.64 -0.55
CA ARG A 29 14.20 5.13 -0.29
C ARG A 29 15.09 5.25 -1.53
N ARG A 30 14.56 4.94 -2.71
CA ARG A 30 15.27 5.11 -3.98
C ARG A 30 14.68 6.24 -4.80
N GLN A 31 15.53 6.97 -5.50
CA GLN A 31 15.07 7.90 -6.55
C GLN A 31 14.48 7.07 -7.68
N TYR A 32 13.18 7.24 -7.93
CA TYR A 32 12.49 6.54 -9.01
C TYR A 32 12.67 7.29 -10.32
N GLU A 33 13.34 6.67 -11.24
CA GLU A 33 13.15 6.91 -12.66
C GLU A 33 12.10 5.87 -13.15
N GLY A 34 10.83 6.17 -12.90
CA GLY A 34 9.68 5.86 -13.73
C GLY A 34 9.25 4.41 -13.98
N ASP A 35 9.83 3.33 -13.45
CA ASP A 35 9.44 1.96 -13.81
C ASP A 35 8.51 1.31 -12.77
N GLU A 36 7.25 0.97 -13.19
CA GLU A 36 6.27 0.23 -12.37
C GLU A 36 6.83 -1.11 -11.83
N ALA A 37 7.72 -1.76 -12.59
CA ALA A 37 8.34 -3.01 -12.18
C ALA A 37 9.26 -2.81 -10.97
N GLN A 38 9.91 -1.66 -10.86
CA GLN A 38 10.76 -1.31 -9.73
C GLN A 38 9.92 -1.04 -8.48
N ILE A 39 8.79 -0.33 -8.60
CA ILE A 39 7.85 -0.09 -7.48
C ILE A 39 7.39 -1.43 -6.88
N GLY A 40 7.06 -2.40 -7.71
CA GLY A 40 6.67 -3.73 -7.25
C GLY A 40 7.77 -4.46 -6.48
N LYS A 41 9.04 -4.33 -6.90
CA LYS A 41 10.19 -4.91 -6.21
C LYS A 41 10.43 -4.26 -4.86
N ASP A 42 10.34 -2.94 -4.79
CA ASP A 42 10.57 -2.19 -3.55
C ASP A 42 9.47 -2.43 -2.52
N LEU A 43 8.23 -2.56 -2.96
CA LEU A 43 7.11 -2.97 -2.08
C LEU A 43 7.35 -4.38 -1.52
N ALA A 44 7.71 -5.34 -2.37
CA ALA A 44 7.99 -6.70 -1.92
C ALA A 44 9.17 -6.75 -0.93
N GLU A 45 10.22 -5.96 -1.16
CA GLU A 45 11.35 -5.86 -0.25
C GLU A 45 10.94 -5.22 1.08
N PHE A 46 10.13 -4.15 1.04
CA PHE A 46 9.59 -3.54 2.24
C PHE A 46 8.76 -4.53 3.07
N PHE A 47 7.87 -5.30 2.44
CA PHE A 47 7.05 -6.29 3.17
C PHE A 47 7.88 -7.43 3.77
N LYS A 48 8.99 -7.83 3.12
CA LYS A 48 9.96 -8.74 3.75
C LYS A 48 10.56 -8.14 5.03
N LYS A 49 10.91 -6.85 5.02
CA LYS A 49 11.39 -6.15 6.22
C LYS A 49 10.31 -6.05 7.29
N VAL A 50 9.07 -5.72 6.90
CA VAL A 50 7.91 -5.72 7.82
C VAL A 50 7.71 -7.08 8.48
N ARG A 51 7.85 -8.17 7.73
CA ARG A 51 7.78 -9.52 8.30
C ARG A 51 8.87 -9.77 9.32
N VAL A 52 10.14 -9.46 9.00
CA VAL A 52 11.25 -9.60 9.94
C VAL A 52 11.02 -8.79 11.22
N MET A 53 10.57 -7.55 11.09
CA MET A 53 10.22 -6.71 12.24
C MET A 53 9.05 -7.28 13.06
N SER A 54 8.04 -7.82 12.39
CA SER A 54 6.91 -8.47 13.07
C SER A 54 7.30 -9.76 13.78
N ASP A 55 8.25 -10.52 13.23
CA ASP A 55 8.78 -11.73 13.87
C ASP A 55 9.62 -11.38 15.13
N ARG A 56 10.18 -10.16 15.21
CA ARG A 56 10.88 -9.64 16.39
C ARG A 56 9.96 -9.06 17.46
N ASP A 57 8.71 -8.77 17.12
CA ASP A 57 7.66 -8.31 18.06
C ASP A 57 7.19 -9.44 19.00
N VAL A 58 8.17 -10.22 19.52
CA VAL A 58 7.92 -11.44 20.34
C VAL A 58 7.33 -11.07 21.69
N ASP A 59 7.85 -10.02 22.32
CA ASP A 59 7.41 -9.57 23.64
C ASP A 59 5.93 -9.12 23.65
N ASN A 60 5.46 -8.64 22.50
CA ASN A 60 4.05 -8.31 22.27
C ASN A 60 3.31 -9.44 21.48
N GLY A 61 3.90 -10.61 21.30
CA GLY A 61 3.31 -11.75 20.60
C GLY A 61 3.10 -11.54 19.08
N GLY A 62 3.90 -10.69 18.43
CA GLY A 62 3.72 -10.33 17.02
C GLY A 62 2.41 -9.61 16.76
N THR A 63 1.91 -8.85 17.74
CA THR A 63 0.52 -8.37 17.77
C THR A 63 0.29 -7.16 16.91
N ILE A 64 1.28 -6.27 16.74
CA ILE A 64 1.11 -5.01 15.98
C ILE A 64 0.61 -5.30 14.57
N LEU A 65 1.32 -6.14 13.80
CA LEU A 65 0.94 -6.46 12.43
C LEU A 65 -0.35 -7.28 12.37
N LYS A 66 -0.48 -8.30 13.23
CA LYS A 66 -1.67 -9.17 13.26
C LYS A 66 -2.95 -8.39 13.56
N HIS A 67 -2.93 -7.50 14.55
CA HIS A 67 -4.08 -6.66 14.89
C HIS A 67 -4.41 -5.68 13.75
N ALA A 68 -3.40 -5.06 13.14
CA ALA A 68 -3.61 -4.17 12.00
C ALA A 68 -4.23 -4.92 10.81
N ILE A 69 -3.72 -6.11 10.49
CA ILE A 69 -4.28 -6.94 9.42
C ILE A 69 -5.72 -7.36 9.74
N ALA A 70 -6.00 -7.82 10.95
CA ALA A 70 -7.35 -8.21 11.36
C ALA A 70 -8.34 -7.04 11.18
N ALA A 71 -7.95 -5.83 11.58
CA ALA A 71 -8.76 -4.62 11.43
C ALA A 71 -8.94 -4.17 9.97
N ALA A 72 -7.91 -4.33 9.13
CA ALA A 72 -7.89 -3.87 7.74
C ALA A 72 -8.36 -4.95 6.73
N ARG A 73 -8.46 -6.22 7.14
CA ARG A 73 -8.71 -7.37 6.25
C ARG A 73 -9.91 -7.18 5.33
N ARG A 74 -11.03 -6.72 5.88
CA ARG A 74 -12.28 -6.54 5.11
C ARG A 74 -12.10 -5.53 3.98
N ASP A 75 -11.50 -4.39 4.28
CA ASP A 75 -11.29 -3.33 3.27
C ASP A 75 -10.24 -3.75 2.24
N GLY A 76 -9.16 -4.42 2.65
CA GLY A 76 -8.15 -4.98 1.76
C GLY A 76 -8.74 -6.03 0.79
N ALA A 77 -9.55 -6.96 1.28
CA ALA A 77 -10.19 -7.96 0.43
C ALA A 77 -11.11 -7.33 -0.62
N ILE A 78 -11.86 -6.28 -0.27
CA ILE A 78 -12.69 -5.54 -1.22
C ILE A 78 -11.82 -4.87 -2.30
N LEU A 79 -10.69 -4.26 -1.92
CA LEU A 79 -9.77 -3.64 -2.87
C LEU A 79 -9.14 -4.66 -3.81
N ILE A 80 -8.75 -5.84 -3.32
CA ILE A 80 -8.17 -6.92 -4.15
C ILE A 80 -9.16 -7.36 -5.24
N ARG A 81 -10.44 -7.48 -4.90
CA ARG A 81 -11.51 -7.89 -5.83
C ARG A 81 -11.94 -6.80 -6.80
N ASP A 82 -11.57 -5.55 -6.56
CA ASP A 82 -12.00 -4.43 -7.42
C ASP A 82 -11.26 -4.47 -8.75
N LYS A 83 -12.00 -4.86 -9.81
CA LYS A 83 -11.47 -4.95 -11.17
C LYS A 83 -10.93 -3.62 -11.70
N PHE A 84 -11.50 -2.48 -11.26
CA PHE A 84 -11.07 -1.15 -11.68
C PHE A 84 -9.73 -0.73 -11.05
N LEU A 85 -9.28 -1.44 -10.03
CA LEU A 85 -7.96 -1.26 -9.42
C LEU A 85 -6.93 -2.27 -9.97
N SER A 86 -7.25 -3.02 -11.02
CA SER A 86 -6.31 -3.91 -11.70
C SER A 86 -5.71 -3.23 -12.93
N ASN A 87 -4.38 -3.18 -13.02
CA ASN A 87 -3.68 -2.67 -14.22
C ASN A 87 -4.10 -3.40 -15.49
N ARG A 88 -4.45 -4.70 -15.38
CA ARG A 88 -4.92 -5.48 -16.52
C ARG A 88 -6.24 -4.97 -17.11
N TYR A 89 -7.14 -4.46 -16.28
CA TYR A 89 -8.37 -3.82 -16.75
C TYR A 89 -8.08 -2.65 -17.69
N TRP A 90 -7.16 -1.77 -17.28
CA TRP A 90 -6.80 -0.57 -18.03
C TRP A 90 -5.96 -0.84 -19.27
N ARG A 91 -5.30 -1.99 -19.35
CA ARG A 91 -4.53 -2.45 -20.52
C ARG A 91 -5.40 -3.20 -21.55
N GLY A 92 -6.73 -3.20 -21.40
CA GLY A 92 -7.65 -3.82 -22.37
C GLY A 92 -7.70 -5.35 -22.29
N GLY A 93 -7.39 -5.93 -21.14
CA GLY A 93 -7.50 -7.37 -20.93
C GLY A 93 -8.95 -7.87 -21.06
N SER A 94 -9.13 -9.09 -21.61
CA SER A 94 -10.46 -9.68 -21.72
C SER A 94 -11.12 -9.82 -20.33
N SER A 95 -12.43 -9.56 -20.26
CA SER A 95 -13.18 -9.61 -18.99
C SER A 95 -13.12 -10.99 -18.32
N VAL A 96 -13.13 -12.07 -19.11
CA VAL A 96 -13.01 -13.45 -18.61
C VAL A 96 -11.64 -13.71 -18.00
N ALA A 97 -10.56 -13.32 -18.69
CA ALA A 97 -9.21 -13.50 -18.19
C ALA A 97 -8.93 -12.64 -16.94
N LEU A 98 -9.50 -11.44 -16.87
CA LEU A 98 -9.44 -10.59 -15.69
C LEU A 98 -10.15 -11.23 -14.49
N GLN A 99 -11.38 -11.71 -14.68
CA GLN A 99 -12.14 -12.36 -13.61
C GLN A 99 -11.42 -13.62 -13.09
N LYS A 100 -10.87 -14.44 -13.99
CA LYS A 100 -10.06 -15.61 -13.63
C LYS A 100 -8.84 -15.22 -12.77
N GLN A 101 -8.16 -14.12 -13.14
CA GLN A 101 -7.03 -13.60 -12.37
C GLN A 101 -7.47 -13.15 -10.97
N LEU A 102 -8.55 -12.34 -10.86
CA LEU A 102 -9.05 -11.84 -9.58
C LEU A 102 -9.43 -12.98 -8.63
N ASN A 103 -10.15 -13.99 -9.15
CA ASN A 103 -10.52 -15.16 -8.36
C ASN A 103 -9.29 -15.94 -7.87
N ARG A 104 -8.27 -16.09 -8.73
CA ARG A 104 -7.03 -16.77 -8.36
C ARG A 104 -6.27 -15.98 -7.28
N GLU A 105 -6.14 -14.66 -7.44
CA GLU A 105 -5.49 -13.79 -6.47
C GLU A 105 -6.18 -13.87 -5.10
N GLU A 106 -7.51 -13.87 -5.08
CA GLU A 106 -8.30 -14.01 -3.86
C GLU A 106 -8.07 -15.36 -3.18
N SER A 107 -8.17 -16.47 -3.92
CA SER A 107 -7.96 -17.80 -3.36
C SER A 107 -6.55 -17.97 -2.78
N LEU A 108 -5.53 -17.45 -3.46
CA LEU A 108 -4.14 -17.49 -2.98
C LEU A 108 -3.95 -16.64 -1.70
N VAL A 109 -4.60 -15.49 -1.62
CA VAL A 109 -4.56 -14.66 -0.40
C VAL A 109 -5.20 -15.40 0.77
N GLU A 110 -6.37 -16.00 0.57
CA GLU A 110 -7.06 -16.74 1.62
C GLU A 110 -6.23 -17.93 2.10
N GLU A 111 -5.66 -18.70 1.20
CA GLU A 111 -4.77 -19.81 1.51
C GLU A 111 -3.55 -19.37 2.33
N GLN A 112 -2.86 -18.31 1.89
CA GLN A 112 -1.69 -17.79 2.59
C GLN A 112 -2.05 -17.24 3.98
N MET A 113 -3.18 -16.56 4.11
CA MET A 113 -3.63 -16.02 5.39
C MET A 113 -4.00 -17.14 6.39
N VAL A 114 -4.54 -18.27 5.93
CA VAL A 114 -4.78 -19.45 6.78
C VAL A 114 -3.46 -20.02 7.30
N LEU A 115 -2.39 -19.96 6.48
CA LEU A 115 -1.04 -20.37 6.86
C LEU A 115 -0.29 -19.33 7.72
N GLY A 116 -0.95 -18.22 8.08
CA GLY A 116 -0.35 -17.13 8.87
C GLY A 116 0.59 -16.22 8.09
N SER A 117 0.64 -16.33 6.75
CA SER A 117 1.42 -15.44 5.89
C SER A 117 0.56 -14.30 5.36
N TYR A 118 1.02 -13.07 5.55
CA TYR A 118 0.31 -11.85 5.13
C TYR A 118 0.95 -11.17 3.91
N ASP A 119 2.06 -11.69 3.41
CA ASP A 119 2.87 -11.06 2.36
C ASP A 119 2.05 -10.81 1.08
N MET A 120 1.31 -11.81 0.61
CA MET A 120 0.48 -11.68 -0.59
C MET A 120 -0.71 -10.74 -0.40
N PHE A 121 -1.35 -10.77 0.76
CA PHE A 121 -2.43 -9.84 1.10
C PHE A 121 -1.95 -8.40 1.06
N LEU A 122 -0.80 -8.12 1.67
CA LEU A 122 -0.20 -6.78 1.69
C LEU A 122 0.22 -6.36 0.27
N ASP A 123 0.97 -7.20 -0.45
CA ASP A 123 1.44 -6.89 -1.81
C ASP A 123 0.28 -6.56 -2.75
N LEU A 124 -0.73 -7.41 -2.83
CA LEU A 124 -1.87 -7.19 -3.71
C LEU A 124 -2.69 -5.96 -3.30
N THR A 125 -2.95 -5.77 -2.01
CA THR A 125 -3.73 -4.61 -1.54
C THR A 125 -2.99 -3.30 -1.85
N PHE A 126 -1.69 -3.22 -1.59
CA PHE A 126 -0.92 -2.00 -1.89
C PHE A 126 -0.74 -1.75 -3.38
N ARG A 127 -0.68 -2.79 -4.22
CA ARG A 127 -0.75 -2.62 -5.68
C ARG A 127 -2.09 -2.01 -6.10
N ARG A 128 -3.23 -2.44 -5.53
CA ARG A 128 -4.54 -1.82 -5.78
C ARG A 128 -4.59 -0.36 -5.31
N ILE A 129 -4.03 -0.08 -4.14
CA ILE A 129 -3.91 1.28 -3.60
C ILE A 129 -3.05 2.16 -4.51
N SER A 130 -1.96 1.64 -5.09
CA SER A 130 -1.13 2.38 -6.05
C SER A 130 -1.90 2.72 -7.34
N VAL A 131 -2.71 1.80 -7.86
CA VAL A 131 -3.60 2.08 -9.00
C VAL A 131 -4.64 3.15 -8.65
N LEU A 132 -5.26 3.05 -7.48
CA LEU A 132 -6.22 4.05 -6.99
C LEU A 132 -5.59 5.44 -6.86
N ARG A 133 -4.38 5.52 -6.32
CA ARG A 133 -3.62 6.78 -6.25
C ARG A 133 -3.36 7.36 -7.63
N ASN A 134 -2.96 6.52 -8.59
CA ASN A 134 -2.74 6.99 -9.97
C ASN A 134 -4.04 7.51 -10.60
N GLN A 135 -5.18 6.84 -10.37
CA GLN A 135 -6.48 7.31 -10.84
C GLN A 135 -6.85 8.67 -10.25
N ILE A 136 -6.57 8.90 -8.97
CA ILE A 136 -6.81 10.19 -8.31
C ILE A 136 -5.90 11.26 -8.92
N MET A 137 -4.62 11.00 -9.06
CA MET A 137 -3.64 11.97 -9.56
C MET A 137 -3.85 12.35 -11.03
N HIS A 138 -4.38 11.42 -11.84
CA HIS A 138 -4.68 11.66 -13.25
C HIS A 138 -6.14 12.08 -13.50
N GLY A 139 -6.90 12.36 -12.46
CA GLY A 139 -8.29 12.81 -12.57
C GLY A 139 -9.28 11.75 -13.04
N CYS A 140 -8.86 10.47 -13.15
CA CYS A 140 -9.76 9.39 -13.56
C CYS A 140 -10.75 9.00 -12.45
N ALA A 141 -10.44 9.30 -11.20
CA ALA A 141 -11.32 9.14 -10.04
C ALA A 141 -11.80 10.53 -9.59
N THR A 142 -12.51 11.25 -10.48
CA THR A 142 -12.94 12.62 -10.21
C THR A 142 -14.20 12.68 -9.35
N TYR A 143 -14.32 13.81 -8.65
CA TYR A 143 -15.55 14.31 -8.04
C TYR A 143 -16.72 14.19 -9.02
N GLY A 144 -17.77 13.49 -8.64
CA GLY A 144 -19.00 13.42 -9.42
C GLY A 144 -19.11 12.28 -10.45
N ALA A 145 -18.06 11.55 -10.76
CA ALA A 145 -18.19 10.28 -11.49
C ALA A 145 -18.83 9.26 -10.54
N ARG A 146 -20.10 8.96 -10.78
CA ARG A 146 -20.99 8.16 -9.94
C ARG A 146 -20.31 6.95 -9.32
N SER A 147 -20.23 6.96 -7.99
CA SER A 147 -20.20 5.84 -7.05
C SER A 147 -18.99 4.89 -6.98
N TYR A 148 -18.35 4.48 -8.08
CA TYR A 148 -17.32 3.43 -8.01
C TYR A 148 -16.00 3.92 -7.37
N GLY A 149 -15.49 5.07 -7.79
CA GLY A 149 -14.23 5.61 -7.26
C GLY A 149 -14.31 6.00 -5.78
N GLN A 150 -15.45 6.51 -5.31
CA GLN A 150 -15.62 6.93 -3.94
C GLN A 150 -15.67 5.74 -2.96
N ALA A 151 -16.27 4.62 -3.36
CA ALA A 151 -16.30 3.42 -2.55
C ALA A 151 -14.89 2.86 -2.34
N SER A 152 -14.11 2.72 -3.41
CA SER A 152 -12.73 2.23 -3.35
C SER A 152 -11.82 3.20 -2.60
N LEU A 153 -12.01 4.52 -2.78
CA LEU A 153 -11.29 5.55 -2.03
C LEU A 153 -11.55 5.45 -0.53
N THR A 154 -12.81 5.28 -0.12
CA THR A 154 -13.17 5.10 1.29
C THR A 154 -12.52 3.85 1.88
N LYS A 155 -12.52 2.73 1.14
CA LYS A 155 -11.87 1.48 1.57
C LYS A 155 -10.35 1.65 1.65
N GLY A 156 -9.73 2.23 0.63
CA GLY A 156 -8.30 2.53 0.61
C GLY A 156 -7.88 3.43 1.76
N LEU A 157 -8.64 4.48 2.03
CA LEU A 157 -8.38 5.38 3.15
C LEU A 157 -8.47 4.66 4.50
N ARG A 158 -9.51 3.84 4.72
CA ARG A 158 -9.67 3.08 5.97
C ARG A 158 -8.55 2.07 6.15
N PHE A 159 -8.18 1.38 5.08
CA PHE A 159 -7.05 0.46 5.07
C PHE A 159 -5.74 1.18 5.44
N LEU A 160 -5.42 2.30 4.78
CA LEU A 160 -4.20 3.07 5.07
C LEU A 160 -4.18 3.65 6.49
N LYS A 161 -5.32 4.11 7.02
CA LYS A 161 -5.44 4.61 8.41
C LYS A 161 -5.07 3.56 9.46
N VAL A 162 -5.19 2.28 9.14
CA VAL A 162 -4.81 1.18 10.03
C VAL A 162 -3.37 0.74 9.77
N MET A 163 -3.03 0.53 8.50
CA MET A 163 -1.74 -0.10 8.15
C MET A 163 -0.54 0.84 8.27
N VAL A 164 -0.70 2.14 7.91
CA VAL A 164 0.42 3.09 7.94
C VAL A 164 0.93 3.33 9.37
N PRO A 165 0.07 3.58 10.38
CA PRO A 165 0.52 3.64 11.77
C PRO A 165 1.17 2.35 12.26
N ALA A 166 0.64 1.18 11.89
CA ALA A 166 1.22 -0.09 12.29
C ALA A 166 2.63 -0.28 11.71
N PHE A 167 2.85 0.04 10.45
CA PHE A 167 4.18 0.01 9.85
C PHE A 167 5.14 1.02 10.49
N TYR A 168 4.64 2.20 10.81
CA TYR A 168 5.43 3.20 11.53
C TYR A 168 5.88 2.69 12.90
N GLU A 169 4.97 2.12 13.69
CA GLU A 169 5.31 1.58 15.01
C GLU A 169 6.29 0.40 14.92
N LEU A 170 6.09 -0.53 13.98
CA LEU A 170 7.06 -1.60 13.73
C LEU A 170 8.44 -1.05 13.35
N THR A 171 8.48 -0.07 12.45
CA THR A 171 9.74 0.54 12.02
C THR A 171 10.41 1.29 13.16
N LYS A 172 9.66 1.99 13.99
CA LYS A 172 10.17 2.72 15.16
C LYS A 172 10.76 1.78 16.21
N GLN A 173 10.10 0.66 16.47
CA GLN A 173 10.52 -0.28 17.52
C GLN A 173 11.62 -1.24 17.03
N TYR A 174 11.49 -1.78 15.81
CA TYR A 174 12.32 -2.87 15.31
C TYR A 174 13.06 -2.53 14.00
N GLY A 175 13.01 -1.29 13.56
CA GLY A 175 13.67 -0.87 12.32
C GLY A 175 15.20 -1.02 12.32
N HIS A 176 15.83 -1.08 13.49
CA HIS A 176 17.24 -1.34 13.64
C HIS A 176 17.64 -2.80 13.36
N GLU A 177 16.69 -3.72 13.40
CA GLU A 177 16.87 -5.15 13.09
C GLU A 177 16.96 -5.46 11.59
N VAL A 178 16.65 -4.49 10.75
CA VAL A 178 16.66 -4.65 9.29
C VAL A 178 17.61 -3.66 8.62
N LYS A 179 18.25 -4.12 7.54
CA LYS A 179 19.09 -3.23 6.75
C LYS A 179 18.24 -2.34 5.85
N TRP A 180 18.40 -1.04 5.99
CA TRP A 180 17.78 -0.04 5.14
C TRP A 180 18.74 0.48 4.10
N ASP A 181 18.26 0.69 2.87
CA ASP A 181 19.02 1.46 1.90
C ASP A 181 19.14 2.93 2.35
N PRO A 182 20.26 3.61 2.02
CA PRO A 182 20.40 5.02 2.35
C PRO A 182 19.30 5.84 1.69
N VAL A 183 18.78 6.83 2.44
CA VAL A 183 17.79 7.77 1.88
C VAL A 183 18.48 8.57 0.78
N PRO A 184 17.93 8.64 -0.44
CA PRO A 184 18.52 9.39 -1.55
C PRO A 184 18.29 10.89 -1.35
N TYR A 185 19.01 11.49 -0.39
CA TYR A 185 19.09 12.94 -0.36
C TYR A 185 20.00 13.42 -1.48
N PRO A 186 19.67 14.51 -2.19
CA PRO A 186 20.60 15.17 -3.05
C PRO A 186 21.83 15.51 -2.21
N ARG A 187 22.98 15.00 -2.59
CA ARG A 187 24.24 15.35 -1.91
C ARG A 187 24.35 16.88 -1.99
N SER A 188 24.37 17.54 -0.84
CA SER A 188 24.64 18.96 -0.74
C SER A 188 25.92 19.25 -1.55
N GLY A 189 25.81 20.10 -2.54
CA GLY A 189 26.71 20.33 -3.67
C GLY A 189 28.18 20.60 -3.40
N SER A 190 28.90 19.61 -2.92
CA SER A 190 30.34 19.62 -2.82
C SER A 190 30.92 18.34 -3.37
N GLN A 191 30.84 18.16 -4.67
CA GLN A 191 31.73 17.40 -5.53
C GLN A 191 31.15 17.20 -6.93
N GLN A 192 30.70 18.25 -7.58
CA GLN A 192 30.86 18.31 -9.04
C GLN A 192 32.32 18.61 -9.28
N ASN A 193 33.11 17.57 -9.45
CA ASN A 193 34.44 17.69 -9.97
C ASN A 193 34.30 18.08 -11.47
N PRO A 194 34.64 19.29 -11.89
CA PRO A 194 34.67 19.62 -13.30
C PRO A 194 35.97 19.01 -13.86
N ARG A 195 35.90 17.82 -14.39
CA ARG A 195 36.89 17.33 -15.35
C ARG A 195 36.28 17.47 -16.71
N ALA A 196 36.72 18.50 -17.25
CA ALA A 196 37.35 18.72 -18.55
C ALA A 196 37.29 17.54 -19.53
#